data_207219947339f503c2164af0cde65045
#
_entry.id   207219947339f503c2164af0cde65045
#
_cell.length_a   1.000
_cell.length_b   1.000
_cell.length_c   1.000
_cell.angle_alpha   90.00
_cell.angle_beta   90.00
_cell.angle_gamma   90.00
#
_symmetry.space_group_name_H-M   'P 1'
#
loop_
_entity.id
_entity.type
_entity.pdbx_description
1 polymer ?
#
loop_
_entity_poly.entity_id
_entity_poly.type
_entity_poly.pdbx_seq_one_letter_code
_entity_poly.pdbx_strand_id
1 'polypeptide(L)'
;MLSPSDLVAEAERAGLNALAITDHDIVSGVAPARASALDLDLEIIAGVEFSTNLDEGHEIHMLGLFVDDANDELIKCTDQARRFRRQRAVEIVERLNRKGVAVEFTAVESAAGYGSIGRPHIAKAIVEADEDTGDVNEAFRKWIGIG
;
A
#
# COMPACT_ATOMS: atom_id res chain seq x y z
N MET A 1 -5.41 3.21 -7.54
CA MET A 1 -5.17 1.83 -7.03
C MET A 1 -6.42 1.02 -7.35
N LEU A 2 -6.28 -0.26 -7.72
CA LEU A 2 -7.41 -1.13 -7.96
C LEU A 2 -8.06 -1.52 -6.62
N SER A 3 -9.37 -1.65 -6.59
CA SER A 3 -10.05 -2.31 -5.48
C SER A 3 -9.79 -3.83 -5.52
N PRO A 4 -10.00 -4.58 -4.43
CA PRO A 4 -9.88 -6.04 -4.46
C PRO A 4 -10.74 -6.71 -5.54
N SER A 5 -11.95 -6.19 -5.78
CA SER A 5 -12.84 -6.69 -6.85
C SER A 5 -12.31 -6.38 -8.25
N ASP A 6 -11.77 -5.18 -8.47
CA ASP A 6 -11.17 -4.83 -9.76
C ASP A 6 -9.92 -5.70 -10.04
N LEU A 7 -9.12 -5.97 -9.00
CA LEU A 7 -7.95 -6.82 -9.11
C LEU A 7 -8.32 -8.26 -9.48
N VAL A 8 -9.38 -8.80 -8.88
CA VAL A 8 -9.94 -10.12 -9.22
C VAL A 8 -10.41 -10.15 -10.67
N ALA A 9 -11.13 -9.13 -11.13
CA ALA A 9 -11.59 -9.03 -12.51
C ALA A 9 -10.42 -8.93 -13.52
N GLU A 10 -9.33 -8.24 -13.16
CA GLU A 10 -8.11 -8.21 -13.98
C GLU A 10 -7.42 -9.58 -14.04
N ALA A 11 -7.34 -10.30 -12.90
CA ALA A 11 -6.76 -11.63 -12.83
C ALA A 11 -7.53 -12.64 -13.70
N GLU A 12 -8.87 -12.60 -13.65
CA GLU A 12 -9.75 -13.41 -14.51
C GLU A 12 -9.51 -13.09 -15.98
N ARG A 13 -9.50 -11.80 -16.37
CA ARG A 13 -9.22 -11.38 -17.75
C ARG A 13 -7.84 -11.82 -18.24
N ALA A 14 -6.86 -11.88 -17.34
CA ALA A 14 -5.53 -12.37 -17.64
C ALA A 14 -5.43 -13.91 -17.71
N GLY A 15 -6.51 -14.63 -17.40
CA GLY A 15 -6.55 -16.10 -17.42
C GLY A 15 -5.74 -16.73 -16.29
N LEU A 16 -5.62 -16.08 -15.14
CA LEU A 16 -4.95 -16.63 -13.97
C LEU A 16 -5.85 -17.68 -13.29
N ASN A 17 -5.25 -18.76 -12.78
CA ASN A 17 -5.94 -19.75 -11.97
C ASN A 17 -5.77 -19.52 -10.46
N ALA A 18 -4.81 -18.67 -10.06
CA ALA A 18 -4.60 -18.29 -8.67
C ALA A 18 -4.06 -16.87 -8.57
N LEU A 19 -4.47 -16.15 -7.52
CA LEU A 19 -4.02 -14.81 -7.21
C LEU A 19 -3.73 -14.68 -5.71
N ALA A 20 -2.52 -14.29 -5.34
CA ALA A 20 -2.21 -13.95 -3.96
C ALA A 20 -2.45 -12.45 -3.70
N ILE A 21 -3.20 -12.14 -2.65
CA ILE A 21 -3.39 -10.77 -2.16
C ILE A 21 -2.30 -10.52 -1.11
N THR A 22 -1.34 -9.66 -1.43
CA THR A 22 -0.14 -9.41 -0.62
C THR A 22 0.09 -7.92 -0.38
N ASP A 23 -0.96 -7.20 -0.01
CA ASP A 23 -0.86 -5.78 0.31
C ASP A 23 0.11 -5.53 1.48
N HIS A 24 0.77 -4.39 1.46
CA HIS A 24 1.72 -3.99 2.50
C HIS A 24 1.06 -3.83 3.87
N ASP A 25 1.50 -4.64 4.82
CA ASP A 25 1.13 -4.56 6.26
C ASP A 25 -0.39 -4.56 6.49
N ILE A 26 -1.15 -5.29 5.65
CA ILE A 26 -2.61 -5.39 5.75
C ILE A 26 -3.12 -6.68 5.11
N VAL A 27 -4.15 -7.27 5.70
CA VAL A 27 -4.83 -8.47 5.18
C VAL A 27 -6.30 -8.22 4.80
N SER A 28 -6.82 -7.03 5.03
CA SER A 28 -8.25 -6.72 4.83
C SER A 28 -8.73 -6.80 3.39
N GLY A 29 -7.82 -6.83 2.40
CA GLY A 29 -8.14 -7.02 0.99
C GLY A 29 -8.51 -8.47 0.62
N VAL A 30 -8.13 -9.45 1.46
CA VAL A 30 -8.31 -10.89 1.18
C VAL A 30 -9.79 -11.28 1.14
N ALA A 31 -10.55 -10.95 2.17
CA ALA A 31 -11.98 -11.33 2.26
C ALA A 31 -12.82 -10.73 1.13
N PRO A 32 -12.71 -9.43 0.77
CA PRO A 32 -13.39 -8.88 -0.41
C PRO A 32 -12.97 -9.54 -1.73
N ALA A 33 -11.67 -9.86 -1.90
CA ALA A 33 -11.18 -10.56 -3.10
C ALA A 33 -11.80 -11.96 -3.21
N ARG A 34 -11.83 -12.74 -2.11
CA ARG A 34 -12.50 -14.05 -2.08
C ARG A 34 -13.98 -13.94 -2.43
N ALA A 35 -14.68 -12.94 -1.86
CA ALA A 35 -16.10 -12.72 -2.17
C ALA A 35 -16.33 -12.42 -3.66
N SER A 36 -15.41 -11.70 -4.31
CA SER A 36 -15.50 -11.37 -5.74
C SER A 36 -15.13 -12.55 -6.64
N ALA A 37 -14.42 -13.57 -6.13
CA ALA A 37 -13.99 -14.74 -6.89
C ALA A 37 -14.89 -15.98 -6.70
N LEU A 38 -15.99 -15.89 -5.94
CA LEU A 38 -16.82 -17.06 -5.57
C LEU A 38 -17.33 -17.87 -6.76
N ASP A 39 -17.65 -17.22 -7.88
CA ASP A 39 -18.20 -17.87 -9.07
C ASP A 39 -17.15 -17.98 -10.20
N LEU A 40 -15.86 -17.76 -9.91
CA LEU A 40 -14.76 -17.80 -10.85
C LEU A 40 -13.88 -19.03 -10.63
N ASP A 41 -13.22 -19.51 -11.69
CA ASP A 41 -12.18 -20.53 -11.60
C ASP A 41 -10.81 -19.85 -11.24
N LEU A 42 -10.82 -19.12 -10.11
CA LEU A 42 -9.69 -18.36 -9.63
C LEU A 42 -9.52 -18.54 -8.11
N GLU A 43 -8.43 -19.20 -7.70
CA GLU A 43 -8.08 -19.35 -6.29
C GLU A 43 -7.53 -18.05 -5.71
N ILE A 44 -8.08 -17.56 -4.59
CA ILE A 44 -7.54 -16.43 -3.85
C ILE A 44 -6.71 -16.91 -2.66
N ILE A 45 -5.40 -16.68 -2.76
CA ILE A 45 -4.42 -17.02 -1.73
C ILE A 45 -4.30 -15.83 -0.77
N ALA A 46 -4.53 -16.08 0.53
CA ALA A 46 -4.27 -15.06 1.55
C ALA A 46 -2.76 -14.84 1.71
N GLY A 47 -2.36 -13.59 1.66
CA GLY A 47 -0.98 -13.19 1.84
C GLY A 47 -0.86 -11.82 2.49
N VAL A 48 0.35 -11.42 2.78
CA VAL A 48 0.73 -10.11 3.29
C VAL A 48 2.19 -9.84 2.93
N GLU A 49 2.51 -8.60 2.58
CA GLU A 49 3.88 -8.14 2.45
C GLU A 49 4.27 -7.38 3.72
N PHE A 50 5.07 -7.99 4.59
CA PHE A 50 5.56 -7.34 5.80
C PHE A 50 6.72 -6.40 5.50
N SER A 51 6.65 -5.18 6.03
CA SER A 51 7.77 -4.26 6.09
C SER A 51 8.56 -4.52 7.35
N THR A 52 9.75 -5.06 7.19
CA THR A 52 10.66 -5.37 8.30
C THR A 52 11.95 -4.55 8.17
N ASN A 53 12.56 -4.23 9.30
CA ASN A 53 13.89 -3.63 9.31
C ASN A 53 14.89 -4.71 9.76
N LEU A 54 15.92 -4.92 8.96
CA LEU A 54 17.14 -5.54 9.43
C LEU A 54 17.94 -4.56 10.24
N ASP A 55 19.06 -4.47 10.48
CA ASP A 55 19.82 -3.49 11.27
C ASP A 55 19.94 -2.14 10.53
N GLU A 56 20.07 -1.03 11.29
CA GLU A 56 20.52 0.30 10.87
C GLU A 56 19.91 0.89 9.58
N GLY A 57 18.60 0.67 9.34
CA GLY A 57 17.87 1.37 8.31
C GLY A 57 17.72 0.64 6.98
N HIS A 58 18.09 -0.65 6.90
CA HIS A 58 17.77 -1.48 5.75
C HIS A 58 16.36 -2.07 5.88
N GLU A 59 15.43 -1.52 5.12
CA GLU A 59 14.06 -2.03 5.01
C GLU A 59 14.05 -3.27 4.12
N ILE A 60 13.55 -4.40 4.64
CA ILE A 60 13.31 -5.63 3.88
C ILE A 60 11.82 -5.88 3.83
N HIS A 61 11.34 -6.27 2.65
CA HIS A 61 9.98 -6.69 2.45
C HIS A 61 9.93 -8.22 2.41
N MET A 62 9.10 -8.81 3.27
CA MET A 62 8.94 -10.25 3.38
C MET A 62 7.51 -10.65 3.05
N LEU A 63 7.36 -11.54 2.06
CA LEU A 63 6.05 -12.08 1.69
C LEU A 63 5.69 -13.26 2.60
N GLY A 64 4.53 -13.14 3.27
CA GLY A 64 3.83 -14.27 3.88
C GLY A 64 2.72 -14.71 2.94
N LEU A 65 2.73 -15.98 2.54
CA LEU A 65 1.67 -16.60 1.73
C LEU A 65 0.94 -17.66 2.56
N PHE A 66 -0.31 -17.95 2.20
CA PHE A 66 -1.16 -18.91 2.89
C PHE A 66 -1.35 -18.59 4.37
N VAL A 67 -1.39 -17.29 4.71
CA VAL A 67 -1.61 -16.83 6.07
C VAL A 67 -3.08 -17.04 6.47
N ASP A 68 -3.34 -17.17 7.76
CA ASP A 68 -4.68 -17.11 8.32
C ASP A 68 -5.07 -15.64 8.52
N ASP A 69 -5.79 -15.07 7.52
CA ASP A 69 -6.21 -13.68 7.50
C ASP A 69 -7.28 -13.33 8.57
N ALA A 70 -7.81 -14.33 9.26
CA ALA A 70 -8.70 -14.17 10.41
C ALA A 70 -7.94 -14.28 11.77
N ASN A 71 -6.64 -14.55 11.77
CA ASN A 71 -5.86 -14.65 12.98
C ASN A 71 -5.71 -13.30 13.68
N ASP A 72 -6.16 -13.22 14.95
CA ASP A 72 -6.16 -12.00 15.75
C ASP A 72 -4.76 -11.39 15.96
N GLU A 73 -3.74 -12.23 16.08
CA GLU A 73 -2.36 -11.75 16.30
C GLU A 73 -1.80 -11.15 15.02
N LEU A 74 -2.07 -11.77 13.86
CA LEU A 74 -1.71 -11.23 12.56
C LEU A 74 -2.39 -9.89 12.32
N ILE A 75 -3.70 -9.78 12.57
CA ILE A 75 -4.47 -8.55 12.44
C ILE A 75 -3.89 -7.45 13.35
N LYS A 76 -3.60 -7.74 14.60
CA LYS A 76 -2.97 -6.76 15.52
C LYS A 76 -1.60 -6.32 15.04
N CYS A 77 -0.78 -7.25 14.54
CA CYS A 77 0.55 -6.95 14.01
C CYS A 77 0.47 -6.01 12.80
N THR A 78 -0.38 -6.34 11.84
CA THR A 78 -0.58 -5.52 10.63
C THR A 78 -1.19 -4.15 10.96
N ASP A 79 -2.13 -4.07 11.89
CA ASP A 79 -2.68 -2.79 12.37
C ASP A 79 -1.62 -1.90 13.03
N GLN A 80 -0.71 -2.48 13.78
CA GLN A 80 0.41 -1.74 14.38
C GLN A 80 1.35 -1.21 13.28
N ALA A 81 1.71 -2.02 12.32
CA ALA A 81 2.55 -1.63 11.18
C ALA A 81 1.89 -0.50 10.37
N ARG A 82 0.58 -0.58 10.11
CA ARG A 82 -0.18 0.50 9.45
C ARG A 82 -0.14 1.82 10.22
N ARG A 83 -0.26 1.79 11.55
CA ARG A 83 -0.14 2.99 12.39
C ARG A 83 1.25 3.63 12.25
N PHE A 84 2.31 2.86 12.25
CA PHE A 84 3.67 3.35 12.02
C PHE A 84 3.84 3.96 10.63
N ARG A 85 3.31 3.30 9.58
CA ARG A 85 3.32 3.87 8.22
C ARG A 85 2.59 5.20 8.14
N ARG A 86 1.41 5.29 8.78
CA ARG A 86 0.65 6.53 8.83
C ARG A 86 1.41 7.64 9.54
N GLN A 87 2.01 7.36 10.69
CA GLN A 87 2.81 8.33 11.43
C GLN A 87 4.02 8.81 10.60
N ARG A 88 4.77 7.88 9.99
CA ARG A 88 5.89 8.19 9.08
C ARG A 88 5.44 9.08 7.91
N ALA A 89 4.28 8.80 7.33
CA ALA A 89 3.74 9.62 6.25
C ALA A 89 3.40 11.04 6.70
N VAL A 90 2.81 11.22 7.89
CA VAL A 90 2.57 12.54 8.48
C VAL A 90 3.88 13.32 8.62
N GLU A 91 4.92 12.70 9.17
CA GLU A 91 6.23 13.33 9.35
C GLU A 91 6.89 13.72 8.01
N ILE A 92 6.69 12.92 6.95
CA ILE A 92 7.16 13.25 5.59
C ILE A 92 6.40 14.46 5.06
N VAL A 93 5.06 14.48 5.16
CA VAL A 93 4.22 15.59 4.71
C VAL A 93 4.59 16.90 5.44
N GLU A 94 4.79 16.85 6.76
CA GLU A 94 5.24 18.01 7.52
C GLU A 94 6.62 18.53 7.04
N ARG A 95 7.54 17.61 6.69
CA ARG A 95 8.85 18.01 6.14
C ARG A 95 8.73 18.65 4.76
N LEU A 96 7.83 18.13 3.91
CA LEU A 96 7.54 18.70 2.58
C LEU A 96 6.97 20.11 2.72
N ASN A 97 5.98 20.30 3.60
CA ASN A 97 5.35 21.58 3.84
C ASN A 97 6.36 22.64 4.35
N ARG A 98 7.30 22.24 5.23
CA ARG A 98 8.41 23.11 5.65
C ARG A 98 9.36 23.50 4.50
N LYS A 99 9.44 22.70 3.44
CA LYS A 99 10.22 22.98 2.23
C LYS A 99 9.44 23.72 1.15
N GLY A 100 8.19 24.11 1.42
CA GLY A 100 7.35 24.88 0.52
C GLY A 100 6.49 24.06 -0.44
N VAL A 101 6.46 22.72 -0.28
CA VAL A 101 5.58 21.84 -1.07
C VAL A 101 4.29 21.62 -0.28
N ALA A 102 3.22 22.31 -0.65
CA ALA A 102 1.95 22.36 0.10
C ALA A 102 1.11 21.10 -0.09
N VAL A 103 1.52 19.98 0.54
CA VAL A 103 0.81 18.70 0.48
C VAL A 103 -0.14 18.58 1.66
N GLU A 104 -1.41 18.31 1.37
CA GLU A 104 -2.41 17.99 2.37
C GLU A 104 -2.38 16.49 2.69
N PHE A 105 -2.33 16.13 3.99
CA PHE A 105 -2.30 14.71 4.38
C PHE A 105 -3.55 13.95 3.94
N THR A 106 -4.70 14.61 3.87
CA THR A 106 -5.96 14.04 3.33
C THR A 106 -5.85 13.61 1.86
N ALA A 107 -5.03 14.26 1.04
CA ALA A 107 -4.75 13.84 -0.33
C ALA A 107 -3.96 12.52 -0.34
N VAL A 108 -3.00 12.36 0.60
CA VAL A 108 -2.25 11.10 0.76
C VAL A 108 -3.18 9.96 1.19
N GLU A 109 -4.08 10.20 2.14
CA GLU A 109 -5.08 9.20 2.57
C GLU A 109 -6.02 8.82 1.43
N SER A 110 -6.50 9.78 0.66
CA SER A 110 -7.32 9.54 -0.54
C SER A 110 -6.59 8.71 -1.59
N ALA A 111 -5.31 9.01 -1.84
CA ALA A 111 -4.49 8.26 -2.78
C ALA A 111 -4.26 6.80 -2.35
N ALA A 112 -4.17 6.54 -1.03
CA ALA A 112 -4.01 5.20 -0.46
C ALA A 112 -5.31 4.39 -0.51
N GLY A 113 -6.47 5.04 -0.41
CA GLY A 113 -7.77 4.37 -0.41
C GLY A 113 -7.87 3.35 0.72
N TYR A 114 -8.17 2.09 0.38
CA TYR A 114 -8.28 0.99 1.34
C TYR A 114 -6.92 0.39 1.75
N GLY A 115 -5.86 0.71 1.01
CA GLY A 115 -4.52 0.15 1.22
C GLY A 115 -3.75 0.77 2.38
N SER A 116 -2.56 0.25 2.61
CA SER A 116 -1.60 0.83 3.55
C SER A 116 -0.89 2.03 2.93
N ILE A 117 -0.74 3.12 3.70
CA ILE A 117 -0.07 4.33 3.21
C ILE A 117 1.41 4.05 2.94
N GLY A 118 1.90 4.45 1.77
CA GLY A 118 3.29 4.33 1.38
C GLY A 118 3.80 5.55 0.61
N ARG A 119 5.08 5.58 0.35
CA ARG A 119 5.76 6.65 -0.42
C ARG A 119 5.11 6.95 -1.79
N PRO A 120 4.59 5.96 -2.56
CA PRO A 120 3.90 6.24 -3.82
C PRO A 120 2.66 7.13 -3.66
N HIS A 121 1.92 6.99 -2.55
CA HIS A 121 0.74 7.82 -2.28
C HIS A 121 1.12 9.26 -1.95
N ILE A 122 2.24 9.44 -1.24
CA ILE A 122 2.80 10.78 -0.98
C ILE A 122 3.28 11.41 -2.29
N ALA A 123 3.99 10.64 -3.15
CA ALA A 123 4.44 11.13 -4.45
C ALA A 123 3.26 11.57 -5.34
N LYS A 124 2.17 10.80 -5.34
CA LYS A 124 0.96 11.18 -6.06
C LYS A 124 0.35 12.48 -5.52
N ALA A 125 0.26 12.62 -4.20
CA ALA A 125 -0.24 13.84 -3.57
C ALA A 125 0.66 15.06 -3.85
N ILE A 126 1.99 14.86 -3.99
CA ILE A 126 2.91 15.94 -4.41
C ILE A 126 2.59 16.40 -5.84
N VAL A 127 2.43 15.47 -6.78
CA VAL A 127 2.09 15.80 -8.18
C VAL A 127 0.76 16.56 -8.28
N GLU A 128 -0.20 16.20 -7.42
CA GLU A 128 -1.49 16.89 -7.38
C GLU A 128 -1.40 18.30 -6.75
N ALA A 129 -0.42 18.54 -5.87
CA ALA A 129 -0.25 19.80 -5.14
C ALA A 129 0.76 20.77 -5.79
N ASP A 130 1.69 20.28 -6.58
CA ASP A 130 2.78 21.05 -7.19
C ASP A 130 2.80 20.83 -8.72
N GLU A 131 2.22 21.80 -9.46
CA GLU A 131 2.13 21.76 -10.91
C GLU A 131 3.51 21.71 -11.61
N ASP A 132 4.56 22.15 -10.94
CA ASP A 132 5.94 22.10 -11.44
C ASP A 132 6.59 20.71 -11.27
N THR A 133 5.94 19.79 -10.53
CA THR A 133 6.36 18.40 -10.41
C THR A 133 5.62 17.55 -11.45
N GLY A 134 6.30 17.19 -12.54
CA GLY A 134 5.69 16.59 -13.73
C GLY A 134 5.05 15.22 -13.52
N ASP A 135 5.71 14.30 -12.81
CA ASP A 135 5.19 12.94 -12.57
C ASP A 135 5.64 12.35 -11.22
N VAL A 136 5.09 11.17 -10.90
CA VAL A 136 5.40 10.44 -9.66
C VAL A 136 6.89 10.11 -9.53
N ASN A 137 7.58 9.78 -10.64
CA ASN A 137 9.01 9.46 -10.61
C ASN A 137 9.83 10.72 -10.32
N GLU A 138 9.42 11.86 -10.84
CA GLU A 138 10.04 13.15 -10.53
C GLU A 138 9.81 13.54 -9.07
N ALA A 139 8.59 13.36 -8.55
CA ALA A 139 8.28 13.56 -7.14
C ALA A 139 9.19 12.72 -6.23
N PHE A 140 9.41 11.45 -6.59
CA PHE A 140 10.37 10.60 -5.87
C PHE A 140 11.79 11.16 -5.88
N ARG A 141 12.32 11.50 -7.05
CA ARG A 141 13.69 12.02 -7.18
C ARG A 141 13.90 13.33 -6.44
N LYS A 142 12.93 14.24 -6.54
CA LYS A 142 13.07 15.62 -6.03
C LYS A 142 12.79 15.74 -4.54
N TRP A 143 11.80 15.01 -4.03
CA TRP A 143 11.22 15.28 -2.72
C TRP A 143 11.28 14.13 -1.70
N ILE A 144 11.15 12.88 -2.15
CA ILE A 144 11.03 11.72 -1.25
C ILE A 144 12.39 11.02 -1.11
N GLY A 145 13.21 11.03 -2.15
CA GLY A 145 14.47 10.32 -2.22
C GLY A 145 14.30 8.82 -2.46
N ILE A 146 15.39 8.19 -2.89
CA ILE A 146 15.50 6.73 -2.87
C ILE A 146 16.04 6.41 -1.48
N GLY A 147 15.14 5.99 -0.58
CA GLY A 147 15.52 5.57 0.78
C GLY A 147 16.23 4.25 0.79
#